data_704e565909f7c494f407814499b58995
#
_entry.id   704e565909f7c494f407814499b58995
#
_cell.length_a   1.000
_cell.length_b   1.000
_cell.length_c   1.000
_cell.angle_alpha   90.00
_cell.angle_beta   90.00
_cell.angle_gamma   90.00
#
_symmetry.space_group_name_H-M   'P 1'
#
loop_
_entity.id
_entity.type
_entity.pdbx_description
1 polymer ?
#
loop_
_entity_poly.entity_id
_entity_poly.type
_entity_poly.pdbx_seq_one_letter_code
_entity_poly.pdbx_strand_id
1 'polypeptide(L)'
;MVDSSPEEIQLDESERDAFLDRVDTGVLSLSTPGGEAPHSVPVSFGYNAARTVFYFRIADLPPERKGELDGRAVTFVTYGTDEAIGGYVSVVAQGSLERTTDEETATEALKGLEGVTIPFVDIFGERPADIDFSFYRLVPEGLTGRKEATTGL
;
A
#
# COMPACT_ATOMS: atom_id res chain seq x y z
N MET A 1 -20.18 -27.91 7.98
CA MET A 1 -19.18 -27.04 7.35
C MET A 1 -19.87 -25.96 6.57
N VAL A 2 -19.58 -24.75 6.89
CA VAL A 2 -20.16 -23.63 6.17
C VAL A 2 -19.21 -23.25 5.05
N ASP A 3 -19.65 -23.45 3.84
CA ASP A 3 -18.91 -22.97 2.69
C ASP A 3 -19.25 -21.51 2.48
N SER A 4 -18.37 -20.63 2.93
CA SER A 4 -18.50 -19.25 2.55
C SER A 4 -18.24 -19.15 1.05
N SER A 5 -19.20 -18.66 0.30
CA SER A 5 -18.97 -18.42 -1.11
C SER A 5 -17.89 -17.36 -1.26
N PRO A 6 -17.15 -17.34 -2.36
CA PRO A 6 -16.15 -16.30 -2.59
C PRO A 6 -16.72 -14.89 -2.46
N GLU A 7 -17.97 -14.70 -2.81
CA GLU A 7 -18.64 -13.40 -2.69
C GLU A 7 -18.86 -12.96 -1.25
N GLU A 8 -19.03 -13.93 -0.33
CA GLU A 8 -19.24 -13.62 1.09
C GLU A 8 -17.97 -13.16 1.79
N ILE A 9 -16.81 -13.60 1.32
CA ILE A 9 -15.52 -13.24 1.91
C ILE A 9 -14.82 -12.13 1.14
N GLN A 10 -15.28 -11.78 -0.05
CA GLN A 10 -14.73 -10.68 -0.81
C GLN A 10 -15.39 -9.37 -0.42
N LEU A 11 -14.60 -8.32 -0.33
CA LEU A 11 -15.13 -6.98 -0.15
C LEU A 11 -15.75 -6.52 -1.45
N ASP A 12 -16.89 -5.87 -1.38
CA ASP A 12 -17.37 -5.12 -2.52
C ASP A 12 -16.55 -3.82 -2.65
N GLU A 13 -16.71 -3.14 -3.76
CA GLU A 13 -15.94 -1.93 -4.05
C GLU A 13 -16.13 -0.85 -2.98
N SER A 14 -17.34 -0.68 -2.51
CA SER A 14 -17.67 0.31 -1.48
C SER A 14 -17.01 0.00 -0.14
N GLU A 15 -17.05 -1.26 0.28
CA GLU A 15 -16.40 -1.72 1.51
C GLU A 15 -14.89 -1.55 1.42
N ARG A 16 -14.31 -1.92 0.28
CA ARG A 16 -12.89 -1.79 0.01
C ARG A 16 -12.43 -0.34 0.08
N ASP A 17 -13.13 0.54 -0.61
CA ASP A 17 -12.76 1.95 -0.66
C ASP A 17 -12.91 2.62 0.69
N ALA A 18 -13.96 2.27 1.45
CA ALA A 18 -14.16 2.79 2.79
C ALA A 18 -13.03 2.36 3.75
N PHE A 19 -12.60 1.10 3.63
CA PHE A 19 -11.48 0.61 4.43
C PHE A 19 -10.19 1.34 4.07
N LEU A 20 -9.88 1.45 2.78
CA LEU A 20 -8.66 2.10 2.31
C LEU A 20 -8.59 3.59 2.67
N ASP A 21 -9.74 4.23 2.84
CA ASP A 21 -9.81 5.62 3.25
C ASP A 21 -9.46 5.84 4.73
N ARG A 22 -9.55 4.78 5.53
CA ARG A 22 -9.32 4.86 6.98
C ARG A 22 -7.93 4.38 7.41
N VAL A 23 -7.25 3.63 6.56
CA VAL A 23 -5.91 3.12 6.88
C VAL A 23 -4.87 3.92 6.11
N ASP A 24 -3.69 4.02 6.68
CA ASP A 24 -2.63 4.86 6.13
C ASP A 24 -1.28 4.17 6.03
N THR A 25 -1.20 2.90 6.45
CA THR A 25 0.04 2.14 6.41
C THR A 25 -0.18 0.74 5.85
N GLY A 26 0.85 0.19 5.29
CA GLY A 26 0.84 -1.16 4.78
C GLY A 26 2.25 -1.64 4.49
N VAL A 27 2.35 -2.77 3.81
CA VAL A 27 3.63 -3.37 3.45
C VAL A 27 3.75 -3.45 1.94
N LEU A 28 4.81 -2.89 1.41
CA LEU A 28 5.13 -2.93 -0.01
C LEU A 28 6.23 -3.95 -0.23
N SER A 29 5.94 -4.97 -1.04
CA SER A 29 6.90 -6.01 -1.39
C SER A 29 7.42 -5.79 -2.80
N LEU A 30 8.72 -5.60 -2.91
CA LEU A 30 9.40 -5.34 -4.16
C LEU A 30 9.92 -6.65 -4.74
N SER A 31 9.62 -6.91 -6.01
CA SER A 31 10.12 -8.10 -6.67
C SER A 31 11.65 -8.07 -6.76
N THR A 32 12.25 -9.23 -6.67
CA THR A 32 13.70 -9.41 -6.80
C THR A 32 13.99 -10.45 -7.87
N PRO A 33 15.12 -10.33 -8.57
CA PRO A 33 15.48 -11.30 -9.61
C PRO A 33 15.94 -12.63 -9.02
N GLY A 34 15.85 -13.68 -9.84
CA GLY A 34 16.53 -14.92 -9.60
C GLY A 34 16.09 -15.76 -8.40
N GLY A 35 14.85 -15.67 -7.99
CA GLY A 35 14.34 -16.50 -6.89
C GLY A 35 14.76 -16.03 -5.50
N GLU A 36 15.34 -14.86 -5.39
CA GLU A 36 15.60 -14.24 -4.10
C GLU A 36 14.29 -13.84 -3.43
N ALA A 37 14.29 -13.77 -2.10
CA ALA A 37 13.13 -13.33 -1.37
C ALA A 37 12.78 -11.87 -1.73
N PRO A 38 11.49 -11.54 -1.89
CA PRO A 38 11.08 -10.16 -2.12
C PRO A 38 11.55 -9.24 -1.00
N HIS A 39 11.90 -8.02 -1.35
CA HIS A 39 12.26 -7.02 -0.37
C HIS A 39 10.99 -6.31 0.09
N SER A 40 10.62 -6.48 1.36
CA SER A 40 9.38 -5.92 1.91
C SER A 40 9.67 -4.77 2.85
N VAL A 41 8.95 -3.67 2.69
CA VAL A 41 9.12 -2.48 3.52
C VAL A 41 7.77 -1.95 4.00
N PRO A 42 7.66 -1.56 5.26
CA PRO A 42 6.49 -0.81 5.72
C PRO A 42 6.46 0.55 5.04
N VAL A 43 5.28 0.98 4.61
CA VAL A 43 5.12 2.26 3.93
C VAL A 43 3.86 2.95 4.41
N SER A 44 3.86 4.26 4.30
CA SER A 44 2.65 5.06 4.39
C SER A 44 2.08 5.23 3.00
N PHE A 45 0.76 5.25 2.88
CA PHE A 45 0.12 5.37 1.59
C PHE A 45 -1.11 6.28 1.64
N GLY A 46 -1.44 6.83 0.49
CA GLY A 46 -2.71 7.48 0.24
C GLY A 46 -3.45 6.71 -0.85
N TYR A 47 -4.76 6.81 -0.85
CA TYR A 47 -5.58 6.12 -1.83
C TYR A 47 -6.57 7.08 -2.46
N ASN A 48 -6.65 7.05 -3.79
CA ASN A 48 -7.63 7.81 -4.54
C ASN A 48 -8.69 6.85 -5.08
N ALA A 49 -9.86 6.81 -4.43
CA ALA A 49 -10.94 5.89 -4.79
C ALA A 49 -11.51 6.19 -6.18
N ALA A 50 -11.56 7.44 -6.59
CA ALA A 50 -12.11 7.83 -7.89
C ALA A 50 -11.31 7.26 -9.06
N ARG A 51 -10.00 7.11 -8.87
CA ARG A 51 -9.09 6.58 -9.89
C ARG A 51 -8.60 5.17 -9.61
N THR A 52 -8.83 4.67 -8.40
CA THR A 52 -8.29 3.40 -7.90
C THR A 52 -6.76 3.38 -8.01
N VAL A 53 -6.13 4.38 -7.40
CA VAL A 53 -4.68 4.55 -7.44
C VAL A 53 -4.15 4.69 -6.03
N PHE A 54 -3.04 4.01 -5.76
CA PHE A 54 -2.30 4.14 -4.51
C PHE A 54 -1.11 5.05 -4.71
N TYR A 55 -0.81 5.87 -3.72
CA TYR A 55 0.36 6.74 -3.70
C TYR A 55 1.23 6.41 -2.50
N PHE A 56 2.52 6.36 -2.73
CA PHE A 56 3.51 6.05 -1.69
C PHE A 56 4.55 7.14 -1.62
N ARG A 57 5.00 7.40 -0.41
CA ARG A 57 6.19 8.21 -0.18
C ARG A 57 7.27 7.27 0.33
N ILE A 58 8.31 7.12 -0.45
CA ILE A 58 9.37 6.14 -0.17
C ILE A 58 10.70 6.87 -0.04
N ALA A 59 11.45 6.54 1.00
CA ALA A 59 12.77 7.11 1.22
C ALA A 59 13.71 6.74 0.07
N ASP A 60 14.44 7.71 -0.42
CA ASP A 60 15.45 7.49 -1.44
C ASP A 60 16.65 6.80 -0.80
N LEU A 61 16.87 5.56 -1.18
CA LEU A 61 17.99 4.76 -0.70
C LEU A 61 19.00 4.53 -1.82
N PRO A 62 20.26 4.27 -1.48
CA PRO A 62 21.25 3.87 -2.47
C PRO A 62 20.73 2.69 -3.28
N PRO A 63 20.95 2.68 -4.61
CA PRO A 63 20.45 1.61 -5.49
C PRO A 63 20.84 0.19 -5.05
N GLU A 64 21.97 0.04 -4.41
CA GLU A 64 22.44 -1.26 -3.92
C GLU A 64 21.57 -1.83 -2.80
N ARG A 65 20.70 -1.03 -2.18
CA ARG A 65 19.82 -1.49 -1.10
C ARG A 65 18.44 -1.92 -1.58
N LYS A 66 17.88 -1.20 -2.54
CA LYS A 66 16.53 -1.47 -3.07
C LYS A 66 16.51 -1.71 -4.57
N GLY A 67 17.55 -1.28 -5.27
CA GLY A 67 17.55 -1.20 -6.72
C GLY A 67 16.62 -0.09 -7.20
N GLU A 68 16.36 -0.08 -8.48
CA GLU A 68 15.49 0.88 -9.12
C GLU A 68 14.03 0.59 -8.76
N LEU A 69 13.28 1.59 -8.38
CA LEU A 69 11.88 1.44 -8.00
C LEU A 69 10.92 1.74 -9.15
N ASP A 70 11.28 2.68 -10.03
CA ASP A 70 10.43 3.02 -11.16
C ASP A 70 10.29 1.83 -12.11
N GLY A 71 9.07 1.44 -12.40
CA GLY A 71 8.77 0.27 -13.22
C GLY A 71 8.85 -1.07 -12.50
N ARG A 72 9.17 -1.06 -11.21
CA ARG A 72 9.33 -2.30 -10.43
C ARG A 72 8.00 -2.97 -10.17
N ALA A 73 7.91 -4.27 -10.40
CA ALA A 73 6.74 -5.04 -10.03
C ALA A 73 6.67 -5.16 -8.51
N VAL A 74 5.48 -4.93 -7.97
CA VAL A 74 5.27 -4.89 -6.52
C VAL A 74 3.95 -5.53 -6.12
N THR A 75 3.88 -5.93 -4.87
CA THR A 75 2.63 -6.27 -4.19
C THR A 75 2.51 -5.39 -2.97
N PHE A 76 1.37 -4.75 -2.82
CA PHE A 76 1.06 -3.93 -1.66
C PHE A 76 -0.03 -4.58 -0.85
N VAL A 77 0.18 -4.71 0.46
CA VAL A 77 -0.77 -5.31 1.39
C VAL A 77 -1.05 -4.34 2.52
N THR A 78 -2.33 -4.11 2.78
CA THR A 78 -2.76 -3.43 4.00
C THR A 78 -3.88 -4.23 4.64
N TYR A 79 -3.94 -4.22 5.96
CA TYR A 79 -4.92 -5.01 6.69
C TYR A 79 -5.20 -4.39 8.06
N GLY A 80 -6.31 -4.78 8.64
CA GLY A 80 -6.69 -4.31 9.95
C GLY A 80 -8.05 -4.84 10.35
N THR A 81 -8.55 -4.34 11.46
CA THR A 81 -9.92 -4.63 11.91
C THR A 81 -10.86 -3.55 11.42
N ASP A 82 -12.10 -3.94 11.17
CA ASP A 82 -13.14 -3.02 10.72
C ASP A 82 -14.41 -3.29 11.50
N GLU A 83 -14.86 -2.31 12.28
CA GLU A 83 -16.05 -2.46 13.12
C GLU A 83 -17.32 -2.62 12.31
N ALA A 84 -17.42 -1.94 11.17
CA ALA A 84 -18.60 -2.02 10.32
C ALA A 84 -18.74 -3.41 9.70
N ILE A 85 -17.62 -4.08 9.42
CA ILE A 85 -17.61 -5.43 8.90
C ILE A 85 -17.66 -6.46 10.03
N GLY A 86 -17.17 -6.09 11.21
CA GLY A 86 -17.16 -6.97 12.39
C GLY A 86 -16.04 -7.98 12.38
N GLY A 87 -14.90 -7.65 11.78
CA GLY A 87 -13.78 -8.57 11.72
C GLY A 87 -12.55 -7.98 11.07
N TYR A 88 -11.74 -8.86 10.50
CA TYR A 88 -10.51 -8.48 9.81
C TYR A 88 -10.76 -8.22 8.35
N VAL A 89 -10.04 -7.24 7.83
CA VAL A 89 -10.08 -6.86 6.42
C VAL A 89 -8.64 -6.82 5.91
N SER A 90 -8.43 -7.33 4.72
CA SER A 90 -7.16 -7.19 4.02
C SER A 90 -7.38 -6.79 2.58
N VAL A 91 -6.48 -5.97 2.07
CA VAL A 91 -6.48 -5.55 0.67
C VAL A 91 -5.10 -5.83 0.10
N VAL A 92 -5.08 -6.48 -1.06
CA VAL A 92 -3.84 -6.79 -1.77
C VAL A 92 -3.92 -6.17 -3.17
N ALA A 93 -2.94 -5.35 -3.49
CA ALA A 93 -2.83 -4.70 -4.79
C ALA A 93 -1.52 -5.14 -5.46
N GLN A 94 -1.59 -5.45 -6.73
CA GLN A 94 -0.42 -5.87 -7.52
C GLN A 94 -0.30 -5.03 -8.77
N GLY A 95 0.92 -4.71 -9.14
CA GLY A 95 1.20 -3.93 -10.34
C GLY A 95 2.64 -3.47 -10.34
N SER A 96 2.90 -2.38 -11.05
CA SER A 96 4.23 -1.79 -11.12
C SER A 96 4.22 -0.38 -10.56
N LEU A 97 5.29 -0.03 -9.85
CA LEU A 97 5.45 1.33 -9.34
C LEU A 97 5.80 2.27 -10.49
N GLU A 98 5.25 3.47 -10.44
CA GLU A 98 5.59 4.55 -11.35
C GLU A 98 6.02 5.76 -10.53
N ARG A 99 7.21 6.26 -10.80
CA ARG A 99 7.67 7.47 -10.15
C ARG A 99 6.85 8.66 -10.66
N THR A 100 6.37 9.48 -9.74
CA THR A 100 5.64 10.68 -10.13
C THR A 100 6.65 11.78 -10.44
N THR A 101 6.83 12.05 -11.73
CA THR A 101 7.86 12.99 -12.20
C THR A 101 7.28 14.33 -12.65
N ASP A 102 6.01 14.38 -13.00
CA ASP A 102 5.39 15.64 -13.37
C ASP A 102 4.78 16.32 -12.14
N GLU A 103 4.73 17.63 -12.17
CA GLU A 103 4.30 18.45 -11.05
C GLU A 103 2.85 18.19 -10.65
N GLU A 104 1.99 17.95 -11.61
CA GLU A 104 0.57 17.70 -11.37
C GLU A 104 0.37 16.37 -10.64
N THR A 105 1.03 15.33 -11.10
CA THR A 105 0.97 14.00 -10.48
C THR A 105 1.58 14.03 -9.08
N ALA A 106 2.67 14.75 -8.89
CA ALA A 106 3.27 14.92 -7.57
C ALA A 106 2.31 15.64 -6.61
N THR A 107 1.56 16.63 -7.10
CA THR A 107 0.55 17.32 -6.31
C THR A 107 -0.57 16.39 -5.88
N GLU A 108 -1.04 15.52 -6.78
CA GLU A 108 -2.06 14.52 -6.44
C GLU A 108 -1.53 13.52 -5.41
N ALA A 109 -0.28 13.10 -5.54
CA ALA A 109 0.34 12.21 -4.57
C ALA A 109 0.43 12.86 -3.19
N LEU A 110 0.79 14.13 -3.13
CA LEU A 110 0.84 14.88 -1.87
C LEU A 110 -0.54 14.99 -1.24
N LYS A 111 -1.58 15.22 -2.03
CA LYS A 111 -2.95 15.26 -1.54
C LYS A 111 -3.39 13.91 -0.99
N GLY A 112 -3.05 12.83 -1.69
CA GLY A 112 -3.38 11.48 -1.24
C GLY A 112 -2.71 11.11 0.09
N LEU A 113 -1.57 11.73 0.36
CA LEU A 113 -0.81 11.52 1.59
C LEU A 113 -1.07 12.58 2.65
N GLU A 114 -1.93 13.55 2.37
CA GLU A 114 -2.27 14.61 3.31
C GLU A 114 -2.94 14.02 4.54
N GLY A 115 -2.42 14.38 5.71
CA GLY A 115 -2.92 13.84 6.98
C GLY A 115 -2.31 12.50 7.37
N VAL A 116 -1.54 11.88 6.50
CA VAL A 116 -0.88 10.62 6.83
C VAL A 116 0.31 10.91 7.74
N THR A 117 0.27 10.32 8.94
CA THR A 117 1.40 10.39 9.86
C THR A 117 2.39 9.31 9.48
N ILE A 118 3.55 9.73 9.01
CA ILE A 118 4.59 8.78 8.68
C ILE A 118 5.37 8.45 9.95
N PRO A 119 5.32 7.18 10.40
CA PRO A 119 6.15 6.82 11.53
C PRO A 119 7.62 6.92 11.11
N PHE A 120 8.31 7.86 11.73
CA PHE A 120 9.76 7.92 11.56
C PHE A 120 10.39 6.85 12.40
N VAL A 121 10.65 5.74 11.77
CA VAL A 121 11.54 4.76 12.35
C VAL A 121 12.91 5.14 11.85
N ASP A 122 13.83 5.39 12.75
CA ASP A 122 15.23 5.65 12.42
C ASP A 122 15.88 4.34 11.95
N ILE A 123 15.43 3.87 10.79
CA ILE A 123 15.87 2.60 10.24
C ILE A 123 17.32 2.67 9.77
N PHE A 124 17.83 3.88 9.50
CA PHE A 124 19.11 4.06 8.87
C PHE A 124 20.09 4.88 9.72
N GLY A 125 19.74 5.21 10.95
CA GLY A 125 20.56 6.06 11.79
C GLY A 125 20.65 7.52 11.31
N GLU A 126 19.78 7.90 10.37
CA GLU A 126 19.73 9.27 9.84
C GLU A 126 18.53 10.00 10.40
N ARG A 127 18.68 11.31 10.60
CA ARG A 127 17.56 12.11 11.05
C ARG A 127 16.54 12.27 9.93
N PRO A 128 15.23 12.31 10.25
CA PRO A 128 14.19 12.46 9.22
C PRO A 128 14.40 13.64 8.28
N ALA A 129 14.97 14.73 8.78
CA ALA A 129 15.22 15.92 7.96
C ALA A 129 16.31 15.70 6.90
N ASP A 130 17.14 14.68 7.08
CA ASP A 130 18.27 14.38 6.20
C ASP A 130 17.95 13.30 5.16
N ILE A 131 16.71 12.80 5.17
CA ILE A 131 16.27 11.75 4.25
C ILE A 131 15.43 12.36 3.14
N ASP A 132 15.85 12.15 1.90
CA ASP A 132 15.05 12.52 0.73
C ASP A 132 13.99 11.46 0.46
N PHE A 133 12.84 11.90 0.00
CA PHE A 133 11.74 11.03 -0.36
C PHE A 133 11.34 11.26 -1.81
N SER A 134 10.92 10.19 -2.45
CA SER A 134 10.30 10.26 -3.76
C SER A 134 8.87 9.72 -3.68
N PHE A 135 8.03 10.21 -4.56
CA PHE A 135 6.64 9.78 -4.64
C PHE A 135 6.45 8.82 -5.78
N TYR A 136 5.71 7.76 -5.50
CA TYR A 136 5.39 6.72 -6.48
C TYR A 136 3.89 6.49 -6.47
N ARG A 137 3.36 6.05 -7.60
CA ARG A 137 1.98 5.61 -7.69
C ARG A 137 1.93 4.16 -8.13
N LEU A 138 0.86 3.48 -7.71
CA LEU A 138 0.55 2.13 -8.15
C LEU A 138 -0.86 2.14 -8.70
N VAL A 139 -0.98 1.92 -10.01
CA VAL A 139 -2.26 1.65 -10.65
C VAL A 139 -2.40 0.13 -10.66
N PRO A 140 -3.29 -0.46 -9.84
CA PRO A 140 -3.32 -1.90 -9.69
C PRO A 140 -3.72 -2.61 -10.98
N GLU A 141 -2.99 -3.64 -11.35
CA GLU A 141 -3.39 -4.60 -12.37
C GLU A 141 -4.27 -5.67 -11.74
N GLY A 142 -4.04 -5.97 -10.46
CA GLY A 142 -4.87 -6.84 -9.65
C GLY A 142 -5.16 -6.18 -8.31
N LEU A 143 -6.40 -6.24 -7.89
CA LEU A 143 -6.83 -5.65 -6.62
C LEU A 143 -7.89 -6.53 -6.00
N THR A 144 -7.60 -7.06 -4.81
CA THR A 144 -8.52 -7.92 -4.09
C THR A 144 -8.67 -7.45 -2.66
N GLY A 145 -9.90 -7.47 -2.16
CA GLY A 145 -10.19 -7.22 -0.76
C GLY A 145 -10.92 -8.42 -0.16
N ARG A 146 -10.56 -8.77 1.05
CA ARG A 146 -11.15 -9.90 1.76
C ARG A 146 -11.55 -9.49 3.15
N LYS A 147 -12.61 -10.10 3.63
CA LYS A 147 -13.08 -9.92 5.00
C LYS A 147 -13.18 -11.27 5.70
N GLU A 148 -12.82 -11.28 6.97
CA GLU A 148 -12.95 -12.42 7.86
C GLU A 148 -13.68 -11.96 9.11
N ALA A 149 -14.91 -12.41 9.28
CA ALA A 149 -15.65 -12.08 10.48
C ALA A 149 -15.05 -12.82 11.68
N THR A 150 -14.78 -12.08 12.74
CA THR A 150 -14.42 -12.68 14.00
C THR A 150 -15.69 -13.13 14.69
N THR A 151 -16.27 -14.21 14.22
CA THR A 151 -17.39 -14.80 14.96
C THR A 151 -16.84 -15.40 16.24
N GLY A 152 -17.45 -15.05 17.33
CA GLY A 152 -17.00 -15.45 18.64
C GLY A 152 -16.63 -16.91 18.74
N LEU A 153 -15.40 -17.10 18.87
CA LEU A 153 -14.83 -18.40 19.18
C LEU A 153 -15.03 -18.71 20.65
#